data_d40d7881d589f8c8c9f44a82c8e5a6ec
#
_entry.id   d40d7881d589f8c8c9f44a82c8e5a6ec
#
_cell.length_a   1.000
_cell.length_b   1.000
_cell.length_c   1.000
_cell.angle_alpha   90.00
_cell.angle_beta   90.00
_cell.angle_gamma   90.00
#
_symmetry.space_group_name_H-M   'P 1'
#
loop_
_entity.id
_entity.type
_entity.pdbx_description
1 polymer ?
#
loop_
_entity_poly.entity_id
_entity_poly.type
_entity_poly.pdbx_seq_one_letter_code
_entity_poly.pdbx_strand_id
1 'polypeptide(L)'
;MTTASTVHRLAVPAARPALTGLIAAVRQAIDVRAGWAHTAQLVAGQLRAHLPGPGILTPGQRRGQPGRPAGYVLHAEPDGTFCILGLVWRPGQSTRIHDHITWCVVGVLAGSEHEELFDEALNPIGERDNHPGEVSGFAPPGDIHRIRNNGSETAISLHIYGTDITRVGSSARRYYN
;
A
#
# COMPACT_ATOMS: atom_id res chain seq x y z
N MET A 1 -3.55 -19.17 17.05
CA MET A 1 -2.73 -19.56 15.89
C MET A 1 -2.55 -18.33 15.02
N THR A 2 -1.35 -17.79 15.02
CA THR A 2 -0.98 -16.51 14.43
C THR A 2 -0.81 -16.66 12.92
N THR A 3 -1.81 -16.24 12.14
CA THR A 3 -1.64 -16.16 10.68
C THR A 3 -0.99 -14.85 10.32
N ALA A 4 0.35 -14.81 10.42
CA ALA A 4 1.13 -13.76 9.80
C ALA A 4 0.79 -13.74 8.30
N SER A 5 0.56 -12.54 7.76
CA SER A 5 0.40 -12.34 6.31
C SER A 5 1.69 -12.77 5.63
N THR A 6 1.75 -13.99 5.15
CA THR A 6 2.93 -14.53 4.48
C THR A 6 3.05 -13.81 3.14
N VAL A 7 3.91 -12.80 3.10
CA VAL A 7 4.46 -12.32 1.83
C VAL A 7 5.24 -13.51 1.25
N HIS A 8 4.75 -14.10 0.17
CA HIS A 8 5.49 -15.15 -0.52
C HIS A 8 6.89 -14.60 -0.85
N ARG A 9 7.92 -15.39 -0.57
CA ARG A 9 9.33 -15.10 -0.89
C ARG A 9 9.42 -14.76 -2.37
N LEU A 10 9.46 -13.44 -2.64
CA LEU A 10 9.33 -12.90 -3.99
C LEU A 10 10.73 -12.81 -4.58
N ALA A 11 10.91 -13.46 -5.73
CA ALA A 11 12.04 -13.18 -6.60
C ALA A 11 12.08 -11.66 -6.86
N VAL A 12 13.29 -11.08 -6.89
CA VAL A 12 13.49 -9.67 -7.26
C VAL A 12 12.77 -9.47 -8.61
N PRO A 13 11.79 -8.58 -8.69
CA PRO A 13 11.02 -8.44 -9.91
C PRO A 13 11.93 -7.97 -11.05
N ALA A 14 11.72 -8.50 -12.24
CA ALA A 14 12.33 -7.94 -13.45
C ALA A 14 12.01 -6.44 -13.53
N ALA A 15 12.98 -5.64 -14.02
CA ALA A 15 12.80 -4.19 -14.17
C ALA A 15 11.46 -3.87 -14.86
N ARG A 16 10.67 -2.97 -14.26
CA ARG A 16 9.37 -2.53 -14.79
C ARG A 16 9.50 -1.12 -15.35
N PRO A 17 9.66 -0.93 -16.66
CA PRO A 17 9.85 0.40 -17.26
C PRO A 17 8.77 1.41 -16.82
N ALA A 18 7.54 0.95 -16.64
CA ALA A 18 6.43 1.79 -16.17
C ALA A 18 6.60 2.37 -14.76
N LEU A 19 7.53 1.85 -13.94
CA LEU A 19 7.83 2.37 -12.61
C LEU A 19 9.11 3.21 -12.55
N THR A 20 9.91 3.28 -13.61
CA THR A 20 11.22 3.95 -13.59
C THR A 20 11.11 5.41 -13.15
N GLY A 21 10.15 6.16 -13.71
CA GLY A 21 9.91 7.55 -13.34
C GLY A 21 9.44 7.69 -11.89
N LEU A 22 8.50 6.84 -11.46
CA LEU A 22 8.00 6.84 -10.08
C LEU A 22 9.12 6.52 -9.08
N ILE A 23 9.93 5.50 -9.33
CA ILE A 23 11.06 5.13 -8.45
C ILE A 23 12.04 6.29 -8.29
N ALA A 24 12.42 6.95 -9.39
CA ALA A 24 13.31 8.12 -9.35
C ALA A 24 12.68 9.27 -8.55
N ALA A 25 11.41 9.55 -8.74
CA ALA A 25 10.68 10.60 -8.04
C ALA A 25 10.52 10.30 -6.53
N VAL A 26 10.28 9.03 -6.15
CA VAL A 26 10.23 8.60 -4.74
C VAL A 26 11.59 8.78 -4.07
N ARG A 27 12.69 8.41 -4.72
CA ARG A 27 14.05 8.66 -4.21
C ARG A 27 14.27 10.14 -3.92
N GLN A 28 13.93 11.03 -4.87
CA GLN A 28 14.05 12.48 -4.69
C GLN A 28 13.21 12.99 -3.50
N ALA A 29 11.99 12.47 -3.32
CA ALA A 29 11.15 12.84 -2.19
C ALA A 29 11.74 12.40 -0.83
N ILE A 30 12.34 11.22 -0.77
CA ILE A 30 13.01 10.69 0.43
C ILE A 30 14.31 11.46 0.73
N ASP A 31 15.06 11.86 -0.28
CA ASP A 31 16.32 12.61 -0.15
C ASP A 31 16.13 13.99 0.50
N VAL A 32 14.92 14.53 0.56
CA VAL A 32 14.57 15.73 1.35
C VAL A 32 14.84 15.52 2.84
N ARG A 33 14.85 14.26 3.32
CA ARG A 33 15.09 13.88 4.73
C ARG A 33 14.13 14.54 5.71
N ALA A 34 12.90 14.72 5.30
CA ALA A 34 11.83 15.24 6.14
C ALA A 34 11.37 14.18 7.18
N GLY A 35 10.59 14.62 8.17
CA GLY A 35 9.88 13.68 9.05
C GLY A 35 8.86 12.84 8.29
N TRP A 36 8.47 11.70 8.82
CA TRP A 36 7.64 10.69 8.13
C TRP A 36 6.34 11.23 7.54
N ALA A 37 5.61 12.05 8.28
CA ALA A 37 4.36 12.64 7.78
C ALA A 37 4.60 13.52 6.55
N HIS A 38 5.64 14.34 6.56
CA HIS A 38 5.99 15.19 5.42
C HIS A 38 6.54 14.34 4.26
N THR A 39 7.37 13.33 4.52
CA THR A 39 7.85 12.39 3.49
C THR A 39 6.67 11.69 2.80
N ALA A 40 5.68 11.22 3.56
CA ALA A 40 4.47 10.61 2.99
C ALA A 40 3.73 11.58 2.04
N GLN A 41 3.63 12.88 2.41
CA GLN A 41 2.99 13.87 1.54
C GLN A 41 3.80 14.17 0.27
N LEU A 42 5.13 14.26 0.38
CA LEU A 42 6.01 14.42 -0.78
C LEU A 42 5.89 13.23 -1.73
N VAL A 43 5.95 12.00 -1.21
CA VAL A 43 5.81 10.77 -2.00
C VAL A 43 4.40 10.66 -2.60
N ALA A 44 3.35 11.05 -1.87
CA ALA A 44 1.99 11.09 -2.40
C ALA A 44 1.86 12.05 -3.60
N GLY A 45 2.53 13.21 -3.54
CA GLY A 45 2.63 14.13 -4.69
C GLY A 45 3.29 13.47 -5.91
N GLN A 46 4.38 12.74 -5.69
CA GLN A 46 5.06 12.02 -6.76
C GLN A 46 4.21 10.87 -7.32
N LEU A 47 3.52 10.13 -6.45
CA LEU A 47 2.64 9.05 -6.92
C LEU A 47 1.49 9.59 -7.76
N ARG A 48 0.87 10.74 -7.41
CA ARG A 48 -0.17 11.36 -8.24
C ARG A 48 0.34 11.70 -9.64
N ALA A 49 1.56 12.23 -9.74
CA ALA A 49 2.16 12.61 -11.02
C ALA A 49 2.58 11.39 -11.88
N HIS A 50 2.82 10.25 -11.27
CA HIS A 50 3.36 9.05 -11.93
C HIS A 50 2.50 7.80 -11.68
N LEU A 51 1.21 7.97 -11.36
CA LEU A 51 0.31 6.85 -11.05
C LEU A 51 0.17 5.93 -12.29
N PRO A 52 0.61 4.66 -12.21
CA PRO A 52 0.50 3.76 -13.35
C PRO A 52 -0.94 3.26 -13.50
N GLY A 53 -1.28 2.73 -14.65
CA GLY A 53 -2.53 2.00 -14.83
C GLY A 53 -2.46 0.59 -14.20
N PRO A 54 -3.62 -0.10 -14.07
CA PRO A 54 -3.69 -1.45 -13.47
C PRO A 54 -2.94 -2.52 -14.28
N GLY A 55 -2.55 -2.21 -15.52
CA GLY A 55 -1.69 -3.06 -16.36
C GLY A 55 -0.26 -3.24 -15.83
N ILE A 56 0.13 -2.52 -14.77
CA ILE A 56 1.39 -2.77 -14.05
C ILE A 56 1.43 -4.19 -13.44
N LEU A 57 0.28 -4.78 -13.17
CA LEU A 57 0.11 -6.17 -12.78
C LEU A 57 -0.27 -7.01 -14.00
N THR A 58 0.25 -8.25 -14.07
CA THR A 58 -0.12 -9.20 -15.11
C THR A 58 -1.61 -9.57 -15.02
N PRO A 59 -2.24 -10.06 -16.09
CA PRO A 59 -3.63 -10.54 -16.03
C PRO A 59 -3.88 -11.59 -14.94
N GLY A 60 -2.90 -12.46 -14.69
CA GLY A 60 -2.94 -13.45 -13.62
C GLY A 60 -2.97 -12.82 -12.23
N GLN A 61 -2.11 -11.85 -11.99
CA GLN A 61 -2.04 -11.12 -10.72
C GLN A 61 -3.32 -10.33 -10.43
N ARG A 62 -3.88 -9.66 -11.45
CA ARG A 62 -5.13 -8.87 -11.32
C ARG A 62 -6.35 -9.67 -10.90
N ARG A 63 -6.35 -11.00 -11.05
CA ARG A 63 -7.45 -11.85 -10.55
C ARG A 63 -7.47 -11.99 -9.02
N GLY A 64 -6.37 -11.60 -8.35
CA GLY A 64 -6.24 -11.79 -6.92
C GLY A 64 -6.30 -13.26 -6.50
N GLN A 65 -6.46 -13.52 -5.21
CA GLN A 65 -6.57 -14.85 -4.64
C GLN A 65 -7.75 -14.95 -3.68
N PRO A 66 -8.33 -16.12 -3.44
CA PRO A 66 -9.38 -16.29 -2.45
C PRO A 66 -8.89 -16.02 -1.01
N GLY A 67 -9.81 -15.66 -0.13
CA GLY A 67 -9.62 -15.62 1.32
C GLY A 67 -8.98 -14.34 1.85
N ARG A 68 -8.01 -13.75 1.14
CA ARG A 68 -7.30 -12.53 1.59
C ARG A 68 -6.80 -11.72 0.39
N PRO A 69 -6.55 -10.41 0.58
CA PRO A 69 -5.90 -9.60 -0.46
C PRO A 69 -4.54 -10.19 -0.89
N ALA A 70 -4.25 -10.10 -2.17
CA ALA A 70 -2.97 -10.55 -2.74
C ALA A 70 -2.00 -9.38 -2.87
N GLY A 71 -0.78 -9.53 -2.35
CA GLY A 71 0.30 -8.54 -2.47
C GLY A 71 1.40 -9.01 -3.42
N TYR A 72 1.81 -8.12 -4.33
CA TYR A 72 2.89 -8.36 -5.29
C TYR A 72 3.94 -7.27 -5.18
N VAL A 73 5.17 -7.63 -4.79
CA VAL A 73 6.29 -6.67 -4.79
C VAL A 73 6.62 -6.31 -6.22
N LEU A 74 6.58 -5.02 -6.52
CA LEU A 74 6.90 -4.46 -7.83
C LEU A 74 8.30 -3.85 -7.86
N HIS A 75 8.74 -3.33 -6.71
CA HIS A 75 10.08 -2.81 -6.48
C HIS A 75 10.44 -2.89 -4.99
N ALA A 76 11.70 -3.19 -4.71
CA ALA A 76 12.30 -3.03 -3.38
C ALA A 76 13.63 -2.29 -3.57
N GLU A 77 13.80 -1.17 -2.86
CA GLU A 77 15.03 -0.39 -2.93
C GLU A 77 16.19 -1.19 -2.32
N PRO A 78 17.36 -1.27 -3.00
CA PRO A 78 18.46 -2.10 -2.54
C PRO A 78 18.98 -1.79 -1.13
N ASP A 79 18.91 -0.52 -0.72
CA ASP A 79 19.29 -0.08 0.63
C ASP A 79 18.18 -0.29 1.68
N GLY A 80 16.99 -0.71 1.25
CA GLY A 80 15.84 -0.99 2.12
C GLY A 80 15.03 0.24 2.53
N THR A 81 15.29 1.40 1.96
CA THR A 81 14.61 2.67 2.32
C THR A 81 13.13 2.70 1.95
N PHE A 82 12.73 1.99 0.89
CA PHE A 82 11.32 1.85 0.52
C PHE A 82 11.06 0.61 -0.35
N CYS A 83 9.78 0.26 -0.48
CA CYS A 83 9.33 -0.71 -1.46
C CYS A 83 7.99 -0.29 -2.07
N ILE A 84 7.67 -0.84 -3.25
CA ILE A 84 6.42 -0.62 -3.98
C ILE A 84 5.72 -1.95 -4.18
N LEU A 85 4.46 -2.03 -3.77
CA LEU A 85 3.60 -3.21 -3.93
C LEU A 85 2.35 -2.88 -4.73
N GLY A 86 1.88 -3.86 -5.52
CA GLY A 86 0.51 -3.88 -6.00
C GLY A 86 -0.32 -4.76 -5.09
N LEU A 87 -1.43 -4.25 -4.56
CA LEU A 87 -2.41 -5.03 -3.82
C LEU A 87 -3.65 -5.26 -4.66
N VAL A 88 -4.22 -6.46 -4.56
CA VAL A 88 -5.41 -6.88 -5.29
C VAL A 88 -6.43 -7.42 -4.31
N TRP A 89 -7.60 -6.80 -4.32
CA TRP A 89 -8.70 -7.03 -3.38
C TRP A 89 -9.91 -7.57 -4.14
N ARG A 90 -10.25 -8.83 -3.94
CA ARG A 90 -11.51 -9.34 -4.47
C ARG A 90 -12.70 -8.79 -3.65
N PRO A 91 -13.90 -8.73 -4.22
CA PRO A 91 -15.10 -8.33 -3.48
C PRO A 91 -15.21 -9.00 -2.11
N GLY A 92 -15.53 -8.22 -1.08
CA GLY A 92 -15.68 -8.67 0.30
C GLY A 92 -14.39 -8.89 1.09
N GLN A 93 -13.21 -8.74 0.49
CA GLN A 93 -11.95 -8.86 1.22
C GLN A 93 -11.65 -7.62 2.05
N SER A 94 -11.04 -7.81 3.21
CA SER A 94 -10.63 -6.73 4.11
C SER A 94 -9.34 -7.06 4.85
N THR A 95 -8.68 -6.01 5.38
CA THR A 95 -7.67 -6.18 6.42
C THR A 95 -8.32 -6.33 7.80
N ARG A 96 -7.54 -6.71 8.80
CA ARG A 96 -7.83 -6.41 10.21
C ARG A 96 -7.57 -4.92 10.45
N ILE A 97 -8.11 -4.38 11.54
CA ILE A 97 -7.70 -3.05 12.03
C ILE A 97 -6.22 -3.13 12.38
N HIS A 98 -5.41 -2.19 11.89
CA HIS A 98 -3.96 -2.19 12.09
C HIS A 98 -3.37 -0.78 12.00
N ASP A 99 -2.15 -0.63 12.50
CA ASP A 99 -1.27 0.53 12.31
C ASP A 99 0.06 0.09 11.67
N HIS A 100 0.91 1.04 11.27
CA HIS A 100 2.10 0.78 10.47
C HIS A 100 3.41 1.00 11.22
N ILE A 101 4.47 0.32 10.76
CA ILE A 101 5.85 0.48 11.28
C ILE A 101 6.55 1.68 10.65
N THR A 102 6.00 2.26 9.59
CA THR A 102 6.60 3.34 8.80
C THR A 102 5.51 4.11 8.06
N TRP A 103 5.86 5.18 7.38
CA TRP A 103 4.95 5.88 6.48
C TRP A 103 4.49 4.99 5.31
N CYS A 104 3.29 5.26 4.84
CA CYS A 104 2.69 4.60 3.70
C CYS A 104 2.02 5.60 2.76
N VAL A 105 2.08 5.32 1.46
CA VAL A 105 1.34 6.04 0.43
C VAL A 105 0.58 5.04 -0.41
N VAL A 106 -0.69 5.33 -0.66
CA VAL A 106 -1.60 4.45 -1.41
C VAL A 106 -2.17 5.21 -2.60
N GLY A 107 -2.21 4.56 -3.76
CA GLY A 107 -2.90 5.06 -4.94
C GLY A 107 -3.80 3.99 -5.53
N VAL A 108 -5.09 4.28 -5.73
CA VAL A 108 -6.05 3.34 -6.30
C VAL A 108 -5.94 3.33 -7.83
N LEU A 109 -5.80 2.14 -8.41
CA LEU A 109 -5.63 1.93 -9.85
C LEU A 109 -6.91 1.44 -10.54
N ALA A 110 -7.74 0.68 -9.82
CA ALA A 110 -9.01 0.14 -10.32
C ALA A 110 -9.92 -0.26 -9.16
N GLY A 111 -11.23 -0.29 -9.39
CA GLY A 111 -12.23 -0.57 -8.35
C GLY A 111 -12.29 0.55 -7.31
N SER A 112 -12.70 0.23 -6.09
CA SER A 112 -12.70 1.16 -4.96
C SER A 112 -12.30 0.46 -3.68
N GLU A 113 -11.70 1.21 -2.75
CA GLU A 113 -11.33 0.73 -1.42
C GLU A 113 -12.02 1.60 -0.38
N HIS A 114 -12.83 0.96 0.47
CA HIS A 114 -13.43 1.59 1.63
C HIS A 114 -12.46 1.57 2.79
N GLU A 115 -12.14 2.74 3.34
CA GLU A 115 -11.23 2.91 4.47
C GLU A 115 -11.98 3.41 5.69
N GLU A 116 -11.80 2.73 6.81
CA GLU A 116 -12.31 3.11 8.13
C GLU A 116 -11.13 3.53 9.00
N LEU A 117 -11.25 4.68 9.66
CA LEU A 117 -10.22 5.27 10.53
C LEU A 117 -10.63 5.15 11.99
N PHE A 118 -9.67 4.90 12.86
CA PHE A 118 -9.89 4.66 14.28
C PHE A 118 -8.94 5.50 15.14
N ASP A 119 -9.40 5.88 16.33
CA ASP A 119 -8.55 6.42 17.39
C ASP A 119 -7.80 5.29 18.15
N GLU A 120 -6.97 5.66 19.12
CA GLU A 120 -6.21 4.70 19.94
C GLU A 120 -7.10 3.81 20.82
N ALA A 121 -8.33 4.23 21.12
CA ALA A 121 -9.33 3.45 21.84
C ALA A 121 -10.20 2.58 20.92
N LEU A 122 -9.88 2.57 19.60
CA LEU A 122 -10.60 1.88 18.54
C LEU A 122 -12.03 2.41 18.30
N ASN A 123 -12.32 3.63 18.68
CA ASN A 123 -13.54 4.28 18.25
C ASN A 123 -13.39 4.71 16.78
N PRO A 124 -14.42 4.49 15.95
CA PRO A 124 -14.39 4.99 14.57
C PRO A 124 -14.42 6.53 14.58
N ILE A 125 -13.48 7.15 13.86
CA ILE A 125 -13.34 8.61 13.76
C ILE A 125 -13.57 9.13 12.34
N GLY A 126 -13.73 8.25 11.38
CA GLY A 126 -14.03 8.60 9.99
C GLY A 126 -14.01 7.40 9.07
N GLU A 127 -14.57 7.61 7.90
CA GLU A 127 -14.53 6.64 6.79
C GLU A 127 -14.48 7.38 5.46
N ARG A 128 -13.99 6.71 4.43
CA ARG A 128 -13.98 7.22 3.06
C ARG A 128 -13.91 6.10 2.03
N ASP A 129 -14.44 6.37 0.84
CA ASP A 129 -14.20 5.54 -0.33
C ASP A 129 -13.08 6.15 -1.17
N ASN A 130 -12.07 5.36 -1.47
CA ASN A 130 -10.94 5.74 -2.31
C ASN A 130 -11.18 5.18 -3.72
N HIS A 131 -11.23 6.06 -4.72
CA HIS A 131 -11.55 5.74 -6.12
C HIS A 131 -10.30 5.74 -7.01
N PRO A 132 -10.37 5.17 -8.24
CA PRO A 132 -9.27 5.19 -9.18
C PRO A 132 -8.74 6.60 -9.43
N GLY A 133 -7.41 6.78 -9.33
CA GLY A 133 -6.74 8.06 -9.44
C GLY A 133 -6.52 8.79 -8.12
N GLU A 134 -7.23 8.42 -7.06
CA GLU A 134 -7.01 9.00 -5.74
C GLU A 134 -5.76 8.45 -5.07
N VAL A 135 -5.04 9.36 -4.40
CA VAL A 135 -3.79 9.05 -3.69
C VAL A 135 -3.84 9.66 -2.31
N SER A 136 -3.50 8.87 -1.31
CA SER A 136 -3.35 9.30 0.09
C SER A 136 -1.98 8.93 0.63
N GLY A 137 -1.48 9.72 1.59
CA GLY A 137 -0.25 9.44 2.31
C GLY A 137 -0.44 9.68 3.80
N PHE A 138 0.06 8.78 4.62
CA PHE A 138 -0.05 8.82 6.07
C PHE A 138 1.20 8.24 6.74
N ALA A 139 1.34 8.50 8.03
CA ALA A 139 2.45 8.00 8.84
C ALA A 139 2.01 7.85 10.29
N PRO A 140 2.58 6.88 11.03
CA PRO A 140 2.36 6.80 12.47
C PRO A 140 2.92 8.04 13.23
N PRO A 141 2.31 8.40 14.38
CA PRO A 141 1.12 7.81 14.99
C PRO A 141 -0.19 8.34 14.39
N GLY A 142 -1.31 7.66 14.68
CA GLY A 142 -2.64 8.10 14.26
C GLY A 142 -3.10 7.53 12.92
N ASP A 143 -2.46 6.45 12.48
CA ASP A 143 -2.70 5.75 11.22
C ASP A 143 -3.44 4.42 11.41
N ILE A 144 -4.25 4.31 12.47
CA ILE A 144 -5.04 3.10 12.75
C ILE A 144 -6.21 3.04 11.79
N HIS A 145 -6.24 2.00 10.96
CA HIS A 145 -7.29 1.88 9.96
C HIS A 145 -7.63 0.41 9.60
N ARG A 146 -8.69 0.27 8.83
CA ARG A 146 -9.09 -0.96 8.15
C ARG A 146 -9.47 -0.63 6.71
N ILE A 147 -9.01 -1.45 5.77
CA ILE A 147 -9.38 -1.35 4.36
C ILE A 147 -10.28 -2.52 3.99
N ARG A 148 -11.32 -2.24 3.17
CA ARG A 148 -12.23 -3.23 2.62
C ARG A 148 -12.50 -2.96 1.13
N ASN A 149 -12.70 -4.02 0.36
CA ASN A 149 -13.36 -3.90 -0.93
C ASN A 149 -14.86 -4.19 -0.74
N ASN A 150 -15.67 -3.15 -0.61
CA ASN A 150 -17.12 -3.23 -0.48
C ASN A 150 -17.82 -3.25 -1.86
N GLY A 151 -17.08 -3.08 -2.95
CA GLY A 151 -17.59 -3.08 -4.31
C GLY A 151 -17.84 -4.48 -4.87
N SER A 152 -18.45 -4.55 -6.06
CA SER A 152 -18.68 -5.79 -6.81
C SER A 152 -17.49 -6.18 -7.71
N GLU A 153 -16.57 -5.26 -7.96
CA GLU A 153 -15.41 -5.45 -8.81
C GLU A 153 -14.13 -5.67 -7.98
N THR A 154 -13.12 -6.27 -8.61
CA THR A 154 -11.79 -6.36 -8.01
C THR A 154 -11.17 -4.97 -7.90
N ALA A 155 -10.75 -4.57 -6.70
CA ALA A 155 -9.97 -3.36 -6.51
C ALA A 155 -8.46 -3.65 -6.62
N ILE A 156 -7.72 -2.68 -7.13
CA ILE A 156 -6.27 -2.73 -7.30
C ILE A 156 -5.68 -1.41 -6.82
N SER A 157 -4.73 -1.49 -5.91
CA SER A 157 -4.00 -0.32 -5.40
C SER A 157 -2.50 -0.52 -5.46
N LEU A 158 -1.78 0.60 -5.54
CA LEU A 158 -0.33 0.66 -5.41
C LEU A 158 0.00 1.21 -4.03
N HIS A 159 0.85 0.51 -3.30
CA HIS A 159 1.31 0.90 -1.98
C HIS A 159 2.81 1.15 -1.99
N ILE A 160 3.25 2.27 -1.41
CA ILE A 160 4.66 2.60 -1.21
C ILE A 160 4.89 2.69 0.29
N TYR A 161 5.77 1.85 0.81
CA TYR A 161 6.14 1.82 2.24
C TYR A 161 7.55 2.34 2.44
N GLY A 162 7.79 3.13 3.49
CA GLY A 162 9.09 3.65 3.89
C GLY A 162 10.02 2.60 4.52
N THR A 163 9.96 1.39 4.03
CA THR A 163 10.83 0.26 4.38
C THR A 163 10.69 -0.86 3.35
N ASP A 164 11.65 -1.77 3.31
CA ASP A 164 11.53 -3.00 2.52
C ASP A 164 10.76 -4.08 3.30
N ILE A 165 9.46 -4.21 3.02
CA ILE A 165 8.62 -5.22 3.68
C ILE A 165 9.02 -6.66 3.36
N THR A 166 9.82 -6.92 2.33
CA THR A 166 10.33 -8.26 2.05
C THR A 166 11.35 -8.73 3.10
N ARG A 167 12.01 -7.76 3.77
CA ARG A 167 12.97 -8.00 4.85
C ARG A 167 12.29 -8.04 6.22
N VAL A 168 11.30 -7.16 6.45
CA VAL A 168 10.63 -7.03 7.76
C VAL A 168 9.36 -7.89 7.88
N GLY A 169 8.85 -8.43 6.76
CA GLY A 169 7.74 -9.39 6.72
C GLY A 169 6.35 -8.77 6.67
N SER A 170 6.13 -7.58 7.22
CA SER A 170 4.85 -6.86 7.20
C SER A 170 5.06 -5.36 7.39
N SER A 171 4.18 -4.53 6.81
CA SER A 171 4.10 -3.11 7.12
C SER A 171 3.31 -2.83 8.40
N ALA A 172 2.46 -3.77 8.83
CA ALA A 172 1.67 -3.60 10.04
C ALA A 172 2.56 -3.75 11.28
N ARG A 173 2.46 -2.78 12.19
CA ARG A 173 3.10 -2.80 13.50
C ARG A 173 2.27 -3.59 14.51
N ARG A 174 0.97 -3.33 14.52
CA ARG A 174 0.01 -4.00 15.40
C ARG A 174 -1.25 -4.35 14.62
N TYR A 175 -1.87 -5.44 15.05
CA TYR A 175 -3.23 -5.80 14.67
C TYR A 175 -4.11 -5.71 15.90
N TYR A 176 -5.23 -5.05 15.77
CA TYR A 176 -6.21 -4.88 16.82
C TYR A 176 -7.34 -5.91 16.65
N ASN A 177 -7.89 -6.39 17.75
CA ASN A 177 -8.96 -7.38 17.77
C ASN A 177 -10.31 -6.71 18.02
#